data_c0e642ef3f46771ebbc84add0f3ced05
#
_entry.id   c0e642ef3f46771ebbc84add0f3ced05
#
_cell.length_a   1.000
_cell.length_b   1.000
_cell.length_c   1.000
_cell.angle_alpha   90.00
_cell.angle_beta   90.00
_cell.angle_gamma   90.00
#
_symmetry.space_group_name_H-M   'P 1'
#
loop_
_entity.id
_entity.type
_entity.pdbx_description
1 polymer ?
#
loop_
_entity_poly.entity_id
_entity_poly.type
_entity_poly.pdbx_seq_one_letter_code
_entity_poly.pdbx_strand_id
1 'polypeptide(L)'
;MNNYKILFCLRILKAILTSFVDSFFVLYFIEISNNNILPLGIYKLIAVSTIYAVIFLCRNFNKSKNRVMLLRIGILLDFVYFLSIILLKEKIVKYMYLVGILYGLEEGFYFSIYHILESDGINNEERAKFSGSYTAVQSILSIIFPLVFGSII
;
A
#
# COMPACT_ATOMS: atom_id res chain seq x y z
N MET A 1 -6.80 -24.83 5.37
CA MET A 1 -5.89 -24.07 4.47
C MET A 1 -4.91 -23.35 5.36
N ASN A 2 -3.60 -23.58 5.22
CA ASN A 2 -2.61 -23.00 6.12
C ASN A 2 -2.70 -21.48 6.11
N ASN A 3 -2.86 -20.86 7.27
CA ASN A 3 -2.92 -19.39 7.43
C ASN A 3 -1.75 -18.69 6.73
N TYR A 4 -0.58 -19.34 6.72
CA TYR A 4 0.61 -18.93 5.96
C TYR A 4 0.33 -18.66 4.47
N LYS A 5 -0.32 -19.61 3.77
CA LYS A 5 -0.58 -19.48 2.32
C LYS A 5 -1.54 -18.33 2.00
N ILE A 6 -2.53 -18.12 2.87
CA ILE A 6 -3.49 -17.03 2.71
C ILE A 6 -2.79 -15.68 2.90
N LEU A 7 -2.00 -15.54 3.97
CA LEU A 7 -1.25 -14.31 4.24
C LEU A 7 -0.25 -14.01 3.13
N PHE A 8 0.44 -15.02 2.62
CA PHE A 8 1.38 -14.87 1.51
C PHE A 8 0.68 -14.41 0.22
N CYS A 9 -0.45 -15.03 -0.11
CA CYS A 9 -1.24 -14.67 -1.29
C CYS A 9 -1.76 -13.22 -1.20
N LEU A 10 -2.29 -12.82 -0.05
CA LEU A 10 -2.76 -11.46 0.19
C LEU A 10 -1.62 -10.43 0.04
N ARG A 11 -0.43 -10.76 0.55
CA ARG A 11 0.73 -9.87 0.44
C ARG A 11 1.23 -9.73 -0.98
N ILE A 12 1.23 -10.82 -1.76
CA ILE A 12 1.59 -10.76 -3.18
C ILE A 12 0.57 -9.95 -3.97
N LEU A 13 -0.73 -10.17 -3.77
CA LEU A 13 -1.77 -9.39 -4.43
C LEU A 13 -1.62 -7.90 -4.13
N LYS A 14 -1.37 -7.55 -2.87
CA LYS A 14 -1.11 -6.15 -2.47
C LYS A 14 0.15 -5.61 -3.16
N ALA A 15 1.25 -6.38 -3.20
CA ALA A 15 2.48 -5.96 -3.86
C ALA A 15 2.29 -5.71 -5.36
N ILE A 16 1.49 -6.52 -6.05
CA ILE A 16 1.12 -6.31 -7.45
C ILE A 16 0.41 -4.97 -7.62
N LEU A 17 -0.64 -4.74 -6.85
CA LEU A 17 -1.42 -3.50 -6.91
C LEU A 17 -0.56 -2.28 -6.59
N THR A 18 0.21 -2.32 -5.51
CA THR A 18 1.06 -1.21 -5.09
C THR A 18 2.16 -0.91 -6.12
N SER A 19 2.83 -1.93 -6.66
CA SER A 19 3.88 -1.74 -7.69
C SER A 19 3.33 -1.12 -8.96
N PHE A 20 2.12 -1.52 -9.36
CA PHE A 20 1.43 -0.92 -10.51
C PHE A 20 1.15 0.57 -10.26
N VAL A 21 0.54 0.88 -9.12
CA VAL A 21 0.16 2.27 -8.81
C VAL A 21 1.38 3.15 -8.60
N ASP A 22 2.35 2.71 -7.82
CA ASP A 22 3.54 3.53 -7.53
C ASP A 22 4.31 3.89 -8.81
N SER A 23 4.40 2.97 -9.78
CA SER A 23 5.08 3.24 -11.03
C SER A 23 4.35 4.26 -11.91
N PHE A 24 3.04 4.08 -12.10
CA PHE A 24 2.25 4.94 -12.98
C PHE A 24 1.78 6.22 -12.31
N PHE A 25 1.39 6.13 -11.06
CA PHE A 25 0.89 7.28 -10.31
C PHE A 25 1.92 8.39 -10.20
N VAL A 26 3.17 8.04 -9.94
CA VAL A 26 4.26 9.03 -9.83
C VAL A 26 4.47 9.76 -11.16
N LEU A 27 4.56 9.02 -12.27
CA LEU A 27 4.74 9.61 -13.61
C LEU A 27 3.55 10.49 -13.99
N TYR A 28 2.33 9.94 -13.83
CA TYR A 28 1.08 10.65 -14.10
C TYR A 28 0.95 11.93 -13.26
N PHE A 29 1.30 11.86 -11.97
CA PHE A 29 1.24 13.01 -11.08
C PHE A 29 2.22 14.12 -11.48
N ILE A 30 3.45 13.75 -11.88
CA ILE A 30 4.47 14.69 -12.34
C ILE A 30 4.01 15.36 -13.66
N GLU A 31 3.47 14.58 -14.59
CA GLU A 31 2.95 15.10 -15.86
C GLU A 31 1.85 16.14 -15.64
N ILE A 32 0.83 15.83 -14.85
CA ILE A 32 -0.28 16.76 -14.55
C ILE A 32 0.18 17.99 -13.77
N SER A 33 1.23 17.86 -12.96
CA SER A 33 1.81 19.00 -12.23
C SER A 33 2.74 19.88 -13.06
N ASN A 34 2.76 19.73 -14.39
CA ASN A 34 3.66 20.43 -15.32
C ASN A 34 5.15 20.25 -14.96
N ASN A 35 5.55 19.01 -14.67
CA ASN A 35 6.90 18.64 -14.21
C ASN A 35 7.33 19.30 -12.88
N ASN A 36 6.38 19.78 -12.09
CA ASN A 36 6.67 20.30 -10.76
C ASN A 36 6.63 19.16 -9.74
N ILE A 37 7.78 18.85 -9.13
CA ILE A 37 7.93 17.75 -8.16
C ILE A 37 7.36 18.13 -6.76
N LEU A 38 7.19 19.42 -6.47
CA LEU A 38 6.76 19.87 -5.14
C LEU A 38 5.41 19.28 -4.68
N PRO A 39 4.34 19.26 -5.51
CA PRO A 39 3.07 18.64 -5.12
C PRO A 39 3.19 17.16 -4.79
N LEU A 40 4.03 16.41 -5.55
CA LEU A 40 4.31 15.00 -5.26
C LEU A 40 5.04 14.83 -3.91
N GLY A 41 6.01 15.70 -3.62
CA GLY A 41 6.70 15.71 -2.34
C GLY A 41 5.74 15.94 -1.16
N ILE A 42 4.84 16.90 -1.28
CA ILE A 42 3.80 17.20 -0.28
C ILE A 42 2.87 15.99 -0.11
N TYR A 43 2.39 15.41 -1.22
CA TYR A 43 1.57 14.19 -1.18
C TYR A 43 2.25 13.06 -0.41
N LYS A 44 3.51 12.74 -0.74
CA LYS A 44 4.28 11.68 -0.08
C LYS A 44 4.52 11.99 1.40
N LEU A 45 4.80 13.23 1.77
CA LEU A 45 4.99 13.65 3.16
C LEU A 45 3.71 13.43 3.99
N ILE A 46 2.55 13.83 3.46
CA ILE A 46 1.26 13.64 4.11
C ILE A 46 0.95 12.15 4.24
N ALA A 47 1.16 11.38 3.17
CA ALA A 47 0.95 9.94 3.17
C ALA A 47 1.76 9.25 4.27
N VAL A 48 3.06 9.51 4.33
CA VAL A 48 3.97 8.92 5.34
C VAL A 48 3.57 9.36 6.75
N SER A 49 3.27 10.63 6.97
CA SER A 49 2.82 11.14 8.27
C SER A 49 1.55 10.44 8.73
N THR A 50 0.59 10.23 7.80
CA THR A 50 -0.67 9.55 8.10
C THR A 50 -0.45 8.07 8.40
N ILE A 51 0.44 7.37 7.67
CA ILE A 51 0.81 5.97 7.95
C ILE A 51 1.29 5.84 9.40
N TYR A 52 2.25 6.68 9.82
CA TYR A 52 2.78 6.61 11.19
C TYR A 52 1.71 6.95 12.24
N ALA A 53 0.85 7.94 11.99
CA ALA A 53 -0.25 8.27 12.87
C ALA A 53 -1.21 7.08 13.06
N VAL A 54 -1.58 6.39 11.97
CA VAL A 54 -2.44 5.21 12.02
C VAL A 54 -1.77 4.06 12.77
N ILE A 55 -0.49 3.78 12.50
CA ILE A 55 0.27 2.74 13.20
C ILE A 55 0.27 3.01 14.72
N PHE A 56 0.52 4.27 15.11
CA PHE A 56 0.50 4.67 16.50
C PHE A 56 -0.88 4.48 17.16
N LEU A 57 -1.95 4.87 16.48
CA LEU A 57 -3.32 4.69 16.95
C LEU A 57 -3.70 3.20 17.03
N CYS A 58 -3.35 2.41 16.02
CA CYS A 58 -3.66 0.97 15.97
C CYS A 58 -2.96 0.18 17.06
N ARG A 59 -1.84 0.65 17.60
CA ARG A 59 -1.15 0.02 18.73
C ARG A 59 -2.08 -0.23 19.93
N ASN A 60 -2.99 0.69 20.20
CA ASN A 60 -3.93 0.60 21.32
C ASN A 60 -5.13 -0.30 21.03
N PHE A 61 -5.45 -0.58 19.77
CA PHE A 61 -6.58 -1.40 19.33
C PHE A 61 -6.21 -2.87 19.05
N ASN A 62 -5.02 -3.29 19.44
CA ASN A 62 -4.42 -4.57 19.09
C ASN A 62 -5.06 -5.82 19.76
N LYS A 63 -6.29 -5.72 20.26
CA LYS A 63 -7.04 -6.88 20.77
C LYS A 63 -7.45 -7.79 19.60
N SER A 64 -7.26 -9.10 19.74
CA SER A 64 -7.43 -10.10 18.67
C SER A 64 -8.77 -10.03 17.94
N LYS A 65 -9.84 -9.61 18.62
CA LYS A 65 -11.19 -9.51 18.07
C LYS A 65 -11.36 -8.41 17.00
N ASN A 66 -10.52 -7.37 17.05
CA ASN A 66 -10.64 -6.21 16.14
C ASN A 66 -9.72 -6.29 14.93
N ARG A 67 -8.76 -7.20 14.91
CA ARG A 67 -7.73 -7.28 13.86
C ARG A 67 -8.30 -7.52 12.46
N VAL A 68 -9.20 -8.49 12.33
CA VAL A 68 -9.83 -8.81 11.04
C VAL A 68 -10.68 -7.64 10.55
N MET A 69 -11.35 -6.93 11.44
CA MET A 69 -12.14 -5.74 11.10
C MET A 69 -11.22 -4.62 10.57
N LEU A 70 -10.12 -4.34 11.25
CA LEU A 70 -9.16 -3.32 10.82
C LEU A 70 -8.52 -3.67 9.47
N LEU A 71 -8.20 -4.94 9.23
CA LEU A 71 -7.71 -5.39 7.91
C LEU A 71 -8.76 -5.15 6.80
N ARG A 72 -10.04 -5.45 7.06
CA ARG A 72 -11.12 -5.18 6.12
C ARG A 72 -11.28 -3.70 5.84
N ILE A 73 -11.13 -2.85 6.86
CA ILE A 73 -11.14 -1.39 6.69
C ILE A 73 -9.99 -0.96 5.79
N GLY A 74 -8.77 -1.47 5.99
CA GLY A 74 -7.63 -1.21 5.11
C GLY A 74 -7.91 -1.57 3.66
N ILE A 75 -8.47 -2.76 3.40
CA ILE A 75 -8.82 -3.20 2.04
C ILE A 75 -9.93 -2.32 1.41
N LEU A 76 -10.92 -1.89 2.19
CA LEU A 76 -11.95 -0.97 1.69
C LEU A 76 -11.37 0.41 1.36
N LEU A 77 -10.46 0.91 2.18
CA LEU A 77 -9.77 2.17 1.94
C LEU A 77 -8.87 2.09 0.70
N ASP A 78 -8.23 0.95 0.45
CA ASP A 78 -7.47 0.68 -0.77
C ASP A 78 -8.36 0.86 -2.01
N PHE A 79 -9.54 0.24 -2.00
CA PHE A 79 -10.53 0.42 -3.07
C PHE A 79 -10.95 1.89 -3.25
N VAL A 80 -11.23 2.61 -2.15
CA VAL A 80 -11.59 4.04 -2.18
C VAL A 80 -10.44 4.88 -2.72
N TYR A 81 -9.20 4.57 -2.36
CA TYR A 81 -8.01 5.24 -2.88
C TYR A 81 -7.89 5.08 -4.40
N PHE A 82 -7.97 3.86 -4.91
CA PHE A 82 -7.95 3.60 -6.36
C PHE A 82 -9.08 4.31 -7.09
N LEU A 83 -10.29 4.21 -6.54
CA LEU A 83 -11.46 4.90 -7.11
C LEU A 83 -11.23 6.42 -7.16
N SER A 84 -10.63 7.00 -6.12
CA SER A 84 -10.33 8.43 -6.06
C SER A 84 -9.35 8.86 -7.16
N ILE A 85 -8.33 8.05 -7.45
CA ILE A 85 -7.38 8.32 -8.55
C ILE A 85 -8.11 8.35 -9.89
N ILE A 86 -8.96 7.35 -10.15
CA ILE A 86 -9.72 7.24 -11.41
C ILE A 86 -10.70 8.40 -11.59
N LEU A 87 -11.40 8.80 -10.51
CA LEU A 87 -12.40 9.85 -10.57
C LEU A 87 -11.82 11.27 -10.62
N LEU A 88 -10.72 11.50 -9.91
CA LEU A 88 -10.12 12.84 -9.83
C LEU A 88 -9.36 13.20 -11.12
N LYS A 89 -8.77 12.24 -11.81
CA LYS A 89 -8.01 12.48 -13.04
C LYS A 89 -7.06 13.68 -12.86
N GLU A 90 -7.11 14.64 -13.76
CA GLU A 90 -6.28 15.85 -13.75
C GLU A 90 -6.44 16.73 -12.49
N LYS A 91 -7.57 16.58 -11.76
CA LYS A 91 -7.80 17.32 -10.51
C LYS A 91 -7.03 16.75 -9.31
N ILE A 92 -6.32 15.65 -9.49
CA ILE A 92 -5.63 14.93 -8.41
C ILE A 92 -4.60 15.82 -7.69
N VAL A 93 -3.91 16.70 -8.41
CA VAL A 93 -2.96 17.66 -7.83
C VAL A 93 -3.66 18.62 -6.89
N LYS A 94 -4.87 19.11 -7.24
CA LYS A 94 -5.67 19.99 -6.37
C LYS A 94 -6.09 19.29 -5.08
N TYR A 95 -6.36 18.00 -5.14
CA TYR A 95 -6.83 17.19 -4.01
C TYR A 95 -5.72 16.31 -3.40
N MET A 96 -4.44 16.62 -3.66
CA MET A 96 -3.28 15.84 -3.22
C MET A 96 -3.27 15.57 -1.71
N TYR A 97 -3.75 16.50 -0.90
CA TYR A 97 -3.85 16.33 0.56
C TYR A 97 -4.81 15.19 0.93
N LEU A 98 -6.00 15.17 0.33
CA LEU A 98 -7.01 14.13 0.59
C LEU A 98 -6.53 12.77 0.08
N VAL A 99 -5.93 12.73 -1.11
CA VAL A 99 -5.40 11.50 -1.71
C VAL A 99 -4.23 10.97 -0.88
N GLY A 100 -3.36 11.85 -0.38
CA GLY A 100 -2.26 11.48 0.51
C GLY A 100 -2.74 10.92 1.85
N ILE A 101 -3.80 11.51 2.44
CA ILE A 101 -4.43 10.99 3.65
C ILE A 101 -5.07 9.62 3.38
N LEU A 102 -5.82 9.44 2.29
CA LEU A 102 -6.45 8.17 1.94
C LEU A 102 -5.41 7.06 1.76
N TYR A 103 -4.33 7.33 1.04
CA TYR A 103 -3.22 6.40 0.89
C TYR A 103 -2.57 6.06 2.24
N GLY A 104 -2.33 7.08 3.06
CA GLY A 104 -1.73 6.88 4.39
C GLY A 104 -2.63 6.10 5.35
N LEU A 105 -3.95 6.28 5.29
CA LEU A 105 -4.92 5.51 6.07
C LEU A 105 -4.92 4.05 5.63
N GLU A 106 -5.04 3.80 4.34
CA GLU A 106 -5.07 2.46 3.75
C GLU A 106 -3.80 1.67 4.11
N GLU A 107 -2.63 2.19 3.78
CA GLU A 107 -1.34 1.57 4.08
C GLU A 107 -1.12 1.42 5.60
N GLY A 108 -1.47 2.42 6.39
CA GLY A 108 -1.31 2.39 7.84
C GLY A 108 -2.14 1.28 8.50
N PHE A 109 -3.41 1.11 8.12
CA PHE A 109 -4.25 0.01 8.60
C PHE A 109 -3.74 -1.35 8.13
N TYR A 110 -3.38 -1.45 6.84
CA TYR A 110 -2.86 -2.69 6.29
C TYR A 110 -1.57 -3.12 7.00
N PHE A 111 -0.56 -2.24 7.07
CA PHE A 111 0.72 -2.56 7.71
C PHE A 111 0.57 -2.92 9.19
N SER A 112 -0.21 -2.15 9.94
CA SER A 112 -0.39 -2.39 11.38
C SER A 112 -0.92 -3.79 11.67
N ILE A 113 -1.89 -4.24 10.90
CA ILE A 113 -2.56 -5.51 11.16
C ILE A 113 -1.83 -6.68 10.50
N TYR A 114 -1.31 -6.46 9.30
CA TYR A 114 -0.61 -7.50 8.57
C TYR A 114 0.61 -8.03 9.34
N HIS A 115 1.45 -7.14 9.87
CA HIS A 115 2.63 -7.54 10.65
C HIS A 115 2.28 -8.30 11.93
N ILE A 116 1.15 -7.97 12.55
CA ILE A 116 0.68 -8.70 13.71
C ILE A 116 0.22 -10.11 13.33
N LEU A 117 -0.58 -10.23 12.26
CA LEU A 117 -1.03 -11.52 11.77
C LEU A 117 0.13 -12.39 11.30
N GLU A 118 1.14 -11.78 10.68
CA GLU A 118 2.39 -12.44 10.30
C GLU A 118 3.15 -12.94 11.54
N SER A 119 3.26 -12.09 12.57
CA SER A 119 3.95 -12.45 13.80
C SER A 119 3.28 -13.57 14.56
N ASP A 120 1.94 -13.58 14.60
CA ASP A 120 1.16 -14.59 15.34
C ASP A 120 0.96 -15.88 14.52
N GLY A 121 0.98 -15.81 13.20
CA GLY A 121 0.64 -16.92 12.30
C GLY A 121 1.83 -17.68 11.72
N ILE A 122 3.05 -17.17 11.87
CA ILE A 122 4.25 -17.75 11.26
C ILE A 122 5.31 -18.00 12.33
N ASN A 123 5.83 -19.24 12.37
CA ASN A 123 6.92 -19.62 13.26
C ASN A 123 8.21 -18.86 12.91
N ASN A 124 9.06 -18.63 13.91
CA ASN A 124 10.31 -17.85 13.73
C ASN A 124 11.22 -18.41 12.65
N GLU A 125 11.29 -19.75 12.49
CA GLU A 125 12.10 -20.42 11.46
C GLU A 125 11.55 -20.20 10.06
N GLU A 126 10.23 -20.15 9.91
CA GLU A 126 9.56 -19.94 8.61
C GLU A 126 9.48 -18.46 8.24
N ARG A 127 9.60 -17.55 9.21
CA ARG A 127 9.50 -16.10 9.00
C ARG A 127 10.58 -15.58 8.07
N ALA A 128 11.82 -16.05 8.21
CA ALA A 128 12.92 -15.66 7.32
C ALA A 128 12.67 -16.10 5.88
N LYS A 129 12.17 -17.33 5.67
CA LYS A 129 11.78 -17.84 4.34
C LYS A 129 10.62 -17.04 3.76
N PHE A 130 9.61 -16.74 4.57
CA PHE A 130 8.44 -15.97 4.17
C PHE A 130 8.85 -14.57 3.70
N SER A 131 9.60 -13.84 4.53
CA SER A 131 10.07 -12.50 4.23
C SER A 131 10.99 -12.48 3.01
N GLY A 132 11.94 -13.43 2.92
CA GLY A 132 12.84 -13.54 1.77
C GLY A 132 12.11 -13.86 0.47
N SER A 133 11.15 -14.79 0.49
CA SER A 133 10.34 -15.13 -0.69
C SER A 133 9.49 -13.94 -1.14
N TYR A 134 8.90 -13.22 -0.20
CA TYR A 134 8.11 -12.01 -0.49
C TYR A 134 8.99 -10.92 -1.12
N THR A 135 10.15 -10.62 -0.51
CA THR A 135 11.07 -9.60 -1.02
C THR A 135 11.55 -9.94 -2.43
N ALA A 136 11.85 -11.22 -2.70
CA ALA A 136 12.24 -11.67 -4.03
C ALA A 136 11.11 -11.43 -5.06
N VAL A 137 9.87 -11.82 -4.73
CA VAL A 137 8.71 -11.60 -5.61
C VAL A 137 8.47 -10.09 -5.82
N GLN A 138 8.52 -9.29 -4.77
CA GLN A 138 8.34 -7.85 -4.86
C GLN A 138 9.41 -7.19 -5.75
N SER A 139 10.68 -7.60 -5.62
CA SER A 139 11.77 -7.11 -6.47
C SER A 139 11.56 -7.46 -7.94
N ILE A 140 11.11 -8.68 -8.22
CA ILE A 140 10.78 -9.11 -9.59
C ILE A 140 9.63 -8.27 -10.15
N LEU A 141 8.55 -8.08 -9.38
CA LEU A 141 7.40 -7.28 -9.80
C LEU A 141 7.77 -5.83 -10.06
N SER A 142 8.61 -5.22 -9.21
CA SER A 142 9.06 -3.83 -9.38
C SER A 142 9.91 -3.60 -10.64
N ILE A 143 10.51 -4.65 -11.19
CA ILE A 143 11.25 -4.59 -12.46
C ILE A 143 10.33 -4.88 -13.65
N ILE A 144 9.51 -5.93 -13.56
CA ILE A 144 8.66 -6.38 -14.65
C ILE A 144 7.55 -5.37 -14.97
N PHE A 145 6.88 -4.82 -13.94
CA PHE A 145 5.75 -3.92 -14.17
C PHE A 145 6.11 -2.68 -14.98
N PRO A 146 7.15 -1.89 -14.65
CA PRO A 146 7.54 -0.75 -15.47
C PRO A 146 7.92 -1.13 -16.91
N LEU A 147 8.56 -2.30 -17.11
CA LEU A 147 8.96 -2.77 -18.44
C LEU A 147 7.75 -3.16 -19.30
N VAL A 148 6.83 -3.95 -18.74
CA VAL A 148 5.65 -4.44 -19.47
C VAL A 148 4.71 -3.29 -19.80
N PHE A 149 4.43 -2.41 -18.83
CA PHE A 149 3.47 -1.34 -19.04
C PHE A 149 4.09 -0.12 -19.73
N GLY A 150 5.38 0.15 -19.54
CA GLY A 150 6.09 1.19 -20.30
C GLY A 150 6.21 0.88 -21.78
N SER A 151 6.05 -0.39 -22.20
CA SER A 151 6.00 -0.78 -23.62
C SER A 151 4.60 -0.66 -24.25
N ILE A 152 3.56 -0.40 -23.45
CA ILE A 152 2.15 -0.30 -23.89
C ILE A 152 1.72 1.17 -24.07
N ILE A 153 2.44 2.09 -23.44
CA ILE A 153 2.24 3.54 -23.55
C ILE A 153 3.16 4.13 -24.60
#